data_d0975edc77e545c2ab0d5e18db138661
#
_entry.id   d0975edc77e545c2ab0d5e18db138661
#
_cell.length_a   1.000
_cell.length_b   1.000
_cell.length_c   1.000
_cell.angle_alpha   90.00
_cell.angle_beta   90.00
_cell.angle_gamma   90.00
#
_symmetry.space_group_name_H-M   'P 1'
#
loop_
_entity.id
_entity.type
_entity.pdbx_description
1 polymer ?
#
loop_
_entity_poly.entity_id
_entity_poly.type
_entity_poly.pdbx_seq_one_letter_code
_entity_poly.pdbx_strand_id
1 'polypeptide(L)'
;MSIEGELSTSNVKKDHDNNEEENINKDSLYYKLKNSDFKQQKIPCYRPQISNMTIVSIMFILALIFSGLGLIIIFFSSMIEEYWIPYGDNMNILINNDNNYMLYYEFENYYQNHRQYVKGVSENQLKGINLSKNQLINECKGALTNKEIGVTLSINNTPLQKNDVAIPCGIYAKSFLKISNLTIDFINEKKEKAKLIENNISWDTDREIKFKNSNEKKQWVNITNEHFIVWMKPSGYSNFRKLYGKFENLKRGYYDIEVKCFNKKCDNIHLKNIILSTTNLFGGKNYTLGIFYIFLGIITFVFSILIMIGDKTYKDTVIIYNNTF
;
A
#
# COMPACT_ATOMS: atom_id res chain seq x y z
N MET A 1 -1.54 -80.86 9.00
CA MET A 1 -2.11 -81.29 10.31
C MET A 1 -3.03 -80.13 10.68
N SER A 2 -4.33 -80.40 10.39
CA SER A 2 -5.42 -79.44 10.57
C SER A 2 -5.81 -79.34 12.04
N ILE A 3 -6.06 -78.13 12.50
CA ILE A 3 -6.86 -77.89 13.70
C ILE A 3 -7.88 -76.80 13.35
N GLU A 4 -9.10 -77.30 13.04
CA GLU A 4 -10.33 -76.55 13.04
C GLU A 4 -10.74 -76.31 14.50
N GLY A 5 -10.94 -75.06 14.85
CA GLY A 5 -11.53 -74.63 16.12
C GLY A 5 -12.94 -74.14 15.89
N GLU A 6 -13.91 -74.93 16.20
CA GLU A 6 -15.33 -74.58 16.22
C GLU A 6 -15.64 -73.44 17.17
N LEU A 7 -16.27 -72.41 16.66
CA LEU A 7 -16.86 -71.37 17.48
C LEU A 7 -18.30 -71.68 17.78
N SER A 8 -18.59 -72.07 19.01
CA SER A 8 -19.90 -72.36 19.54
C SER A 8 -20.84 -71.18 19.46
N THR A 9 -21.94 -71.32 18.75
CA THR A 9 -23.07 -70.40 18.76
C THR A 9 -23.82 -70.50 20.10
N SER A 10 -23.64 -69.45 20.94
CA SER A 10 -24.53 -69.25 22.07
C SER A 10 -25.81 -68.53 21.61
N ASN A 11 -26.91 -69.34 21.61
CA ASN A 11 -28.26 -68.81 21.47
C ASN A 11 -28.56 -67.88 22.66
N VAL A 12 -28.62 -66.59 22.38
CA VAL A 12 -29.23 -65.61 23.32
C VAL A 12 -30.71 -65.48 22.94
N LYS A 13 -31.55 -65.88 23.88
CA LYS A 13 -33.00 -65.78 23.86
C LYS A 13 -33.48 -64.42 23.41
N LYS A 14 -34.40 -64.40 22.45
CA LYS A 14 -35.29 -63.30 22.19
C LYS A 14 -36.28 -63.19 23.36
N ASP A 15 -36.01 -62.31 24.26
CA ASP A 15 -37.05 -61.85 25.18
C ASP A 15 -37.87 -60.82 24.45
N HIS A 16 -39.15 -61.03 24.40
CA HIS A 16 -40.22 -60.13 24.06
C HIS A 16 -40.15 -58.93 25.05
N ASP A 17 -39.61 -57.84 24.60
CA ASP A 17 -39.84 -56.58 25.30
C ASP A 17 -40.84 -55.77 24.51
N ASN A 18 -41.89 -55.49 25.23
CA ASN A 18 -43.12 -54.79 24.87
C ASN A 18 -42.81 -53.39 24.27
N ASN A 19 -43.64 -53.08 23.31
CA ASN A 19 -43.92 -51.76 22.79
C ASN A 19 -44.26 -50.77 23.92
N GLU A 20 -43.29 -50.16 24.52
CA GLU A 20 -43.44 -48.84 25.09
C GLU A 20 -43.02 -47.87 23.99
N GLU A 21 -43.98 -47.48 23.14
CA GLU A 21 -43.88 -46.24 22.40
C GLU A 21 -43.85 -45.11 23.44
N GLU A 22 -42.68 -44.84 23.96
CA GLU A 22 -42.42 -43.56 24.64
C GLU A 22 -42.84 -42.46 23.68
N ASN A 23 -43.91 -41.81 24.04
CA ASN A 23 -44.40 -40.59 23.39
C ASN A 23 -43.33 -39.52 23.57
N ILE A 24 -42.23 -39.64 22.83
CA ILE A 24 -41.12 -38.74 22.87
C ILE A 24 -41.64 -37.42 22.35
N ASN A 25 -41.84 -36.48 23.27
CA ASN A 25 -42.27 -35.14 22.96
C ASN A 25 -41.29 -34.55 21.94
N LYS A 26 -41.68 -34.52 20.66
CA LYS A 26 -40.84 -34.05 19.51
C LYS A 26 -40.42 -32.58 19.70
N ASP A 27 -41.07 -31.85 20.62
CA ASP A 27 -40.71 -30.50 20.98
C ASP A 27 -39.66 -30.40 22.08
N SER A 28 -39.27 -31.50 22.72
CA SER A 28 -38.24 -31.49 23.74
C SER A 28 -36.90 -30.97 23.14
N LEU A 29 -36.18 -30.15 23.91
CA LEU A 29 -34.87 -29.63 23.53
C LEU A 29 -33.90 -30.74 23.18
N TYR A 30 -33.97 -31.87 23.92
CA TYR A 30 -33.17 -33.06 23.70
C TYR A 30 -33.41 -33.67 22.31
N TYR A 31 -34.70 -33.84 21.90
CA TYR A 31 -35.05 -34.39 20.59
C TYR A 31 -34.58 -33.46 19.44
N LYS A 32 -34.76 -32.15 19.60
CA LYS A 32 -34.30 -31.13 18.64
C LYS A 32 -32.76 -31.09 18.51
N LEU A 33 -32.06 -31.32 19.61
CA LEU A 33 -30.59 -31.43 19.61
C LEU A 33 -30.11 -32.74 18.96
N LYS A 34 -30.73 -33.86 19.32
CA LYS A 34 -30.35 -35.20 18.80
C LYS A 34 -30.57 -35.35 17.29
N ASN A 35 -31.64 -34.74 16.76
CA ASN A 35 -32.02 -34.87 15.36
C ASN A 35 -31.55 -33.68 14.50
N SER A 36 -30.76 -32.75 15.03
CA SER A 36 -30.21 -31.66 14.26
C SER A 36 -28.83 -32.02 13.69
N ASP A 37 -28.74 -32.25 12.39
CA ASP A 37 -27.48 -32.57 11.70
C ASP A 37 -26.41 -31.53 11.95
N PHE A 38 -26.79 -30.24 12.04
CA PHE A 38 -25.86 -29.15 12.34
C PHE A 38 -25.29 -29.27 13.76
N LYS A 39 -26.14 -29.50 14.76
CA LYS A 39 -25.69 -29.60 16.16
C LYS A 39 -24.97 -30.91 16.44
N GLN A 40 -25.26 -31.94 15.70
CA GLN A 40 -24.56 -33.24 15.73
C GLN A 40 -23.33 -33.28 14.80
N GLN A 41 -23.02 -32.18 14.10
CA GLN A 41 -21.91 -32.11 13.14
C GLN A 41 -21.97 -33.22 12.04
N LYS A 42 -23.17 -33.62 11.65
CA LYS A 42 -23.43 -34.67 10.64
C LYS A 42 -23.79 -34.07 9.28
N ILE A 43 -23.66 -32.76 9.09
CA ILE A 43 -23.95 -32.16 7.79
C ILE A 43 -23.03 -32.78 6.75
N PRO A 44 -23.57 -33.26 5.63
CA PRO A 44 -22.77 -33.81 4.56
C PRO A 44 -21.85 -32.73 4.01
N CYS A 45 -20.55 -32.91 4.13
CA CYS A 45 -19.56 -32.01 3.58
C CYS A 45 -18.77 -32.69 2.48
N TYR A 46 -18.54 -31.95 1.40
CA TYR A 46 -17.63 -32.39 0.36
C TYR A 46 -16.20 -32.31 0.88
N ARG A 47 -15.53 -33.47 1.01
CA ARG A 47 -14.11 -33.57 1.42
C ARG A 47 -13.31 -34.11 0.24
N PRO A 48 -12.84 -33.27 -0.66
CA PRO A 48 -12.01 -33.71 -1.76
C PRO A 48 -10.71 -34.31 -1.21
N GLN A 49 -10.42 -35.56 -1.53
CA GLN A 49 -9.12 -36.15 -1.26
C GLN A 49 -8.18 -35.78 -2.40
N ILE A 50 -7.37 -34.77 -2.19
CA ILE A 50 -6.38 -34.34 -3.18
C ILE A 50 -5.14 -35.22 -3.02
N SER A 51 -4.68 -35.85 -4.11
CA SER A 51 -3.46 -36.63 -4.08
C SER A 51 -2.23 -35.75 -3.88
N ASN A 52 -1.19 -36.28 -3.21
CA ASN A 52 0.06 -35.56 -3.02
C ASN A 52 0.68 -35.09 -4.33
N MET A 53 0.57 -35.91 -5.38
CA MET A 53 1.07 -35.55 -6.72
C MET A 53 0.31 -34.36 -7.33
N THR A 54 -1.01 -34.25 -7.07
CA THR A 54 -1.78 -33.08 -7.51
C THR A 54 -1.32 -31.82 -6.79
N ILE A 55 -1.06 -31.89 -5.48
CA ILE A 55 -0.53 -30.77 -4.69
C ILE A 55 0.84 -30.35 -5.22
N VAL A 56 1.75 -31.29 -5.43
CA VAL A 56 3.09 -31.06 -5.99
C VAL A 56 2.99 -30.35 -7.35
N SER A 57 2.09 -30.82 -8.23
CA SER A 57 1.91 -30.21 -9.56
C SER A 57 1.40 -28.78 -9.48
N ILE A 58 0.42 -28.52 -8.61
CA ILE A 58 -0.11 -27.17 -8.40
C ILE A 58 0.98 -26.24 -7.84
N MET A 59 1.73 -26.68 -6.83
CA MET A 59 2.81 -25.89 -6.24
C MET A 59 3.92 -25.59 -7.25
N PHE A 60 4.26 -26.56 -8.10
CA PHE A 60 5.25 -26.38 -9.16
C PHE A 60 4.81 -25.33 -10.18
N ILE A 61 3.54 -25.40 -10.63
CA ILE A 61 2.99 -24.38 -11.54
C ILE A 61 2.98 -23.00 -10.90
N LEU A 62 2.58 -22.89 -9.63
CA LEU A 62 2.62 -21.61 -8.90
C LEU A 62 4.04 -21.07 -8.77
N ALA A 63 5.03 -21.92 -8.53
CA ALA A 63 6.43 -21.53 -8.46
C ALA A 63 6.91 -20.94 -9.79
N LEU A 64 6.54 -21.54 -10.93
CA LEU A 64 6.84 -21.01 -12.26
C LEU A 64 6.16 -19.66 -12.52
N ILE A 65 4.90 -19.52 -12.13
CA ILE A 65 4.15 -18.26 -12.29
C ILE A 65 4.80 -17.16 -11.47
N PHE A 66 5.09 -17.38 -10.20
CA PHE A 66 5.71 -16.36 -9.34
C PHE A 66 7.11 -15.98 -9.82
N SER A 67 7.93 -16.95 -10.18
CA SER A 67 9.27 -16.68 -10.71
C SER A 67 9.22 -15.92 -12.03
N GLY A 68 8.32 -16.30 -12.94
CA GLY A 68 8.10 -15.61 -14.21
C GLY A 68 7.64 -14.18 -14.04
N LEU A 69 6.66 -13.91 -13.15
CA LEU A 69 6.21 -12.56 -12.83
C LEU A 69 7.34 -11.73 -12.23
N GLY A 70 8.13 -12.31 -11.32
CA GLY A 70 9.29 -11.63 -10.73
C GLY A 70 10.31 -11.20 -11.77
N LEU A 71 10.66 -12.08 -12.70
CA LEU A 71 11.59 -11.77 -13.81
C LEU A 71 11.03 -10.67 -14.71
N ILE A 72 9.75 -10.72 -15.06
CA ILE A 72 9.09 -9.69 -15.87
C ILE A 72 9.18 -8.33 -15.17
N ILE A 73 8.86 -8.25 -13.88
CA ILE A 73 8.93 -7.00 -13.12
C ILE A 73 10.34 -6.46 -13.07
N ILE A 74 11.36 -7.30 -12.84
CA ILE A 74 12.78 -6.88 -12.83
C ILE A 74 13.19 -6.36 -14.21
N PHE A 75 12.81 -7.06 -15.27
CA PHE A 75 13.13 -6.64 -16.62
C PHE A 75 12.55 -5.26 -16.93
N PHE A 76 11.26 -5.02 -16.67
CA PHE A 76 10.66 -3.71 -16.88
C PHE A 76 11.25 -2.63 -15.95
N SER A 77 11.59 -2.98 -14.69
CA SER A 77 12.26 -2.05 -13.78
C SER A 77 13.65 -1.66 -14.26
N SER A 78 14.39 -2.55 -14.94
CA SER A 78 15.73 -2.25 -15.45
C SER A 78 15.71 -1.26 -16.62
N MET A 79 14.60 -1.16 -17.34
CA MET A 79 14.42 -0.21 -18.43
C MET A 79 14.17 1.23 -17.98
N ILE A 80 13.91 1.43 -16.66
CA ILE A 80 13.63 2.76 -16.12
C ILE A 80 14.94 3.51 -15.92
N GLU A 81 15.04 4.65 -16.59
CA GLU A 81 16.11 5.62 -16.38
C GLU A 81 15.80 6.47 -15.17
N GLU A 82 16.72 6.58 -14.24
CA GLU A 82 16.56 7.37 -13.03
C GLU A 82 17.85 8.12 -12.74
N TYR A 83 17.71 9.44 -12.63
CA TYR A 83 18.80 10.36 -12.36
C TYR A 83 18.61 10.99 -10.98
N TRP A 84 19.64 10.89 -10.14
CA TRP A 84 19.65 11.41 -8.79
C TRP A 84 20.57 12.60 -8.72
N ILE A 85 20.04 13.77 -8.44
CA ILE A 85 20.76 15.02 -8.43
C ILE A 85 20.77 15.53 -6.98
N PRO A 86 21.91 15.48 -6.28
CA PRO A 86 22.02 16.01 -4.93
C PRO A 86 21.70 17.51 -4.91
N TYR A 87 20.88 17.93 -3.95
CA TYR A 87 20.58 19.33 -3.75
C TYR A 87 21.83 20.08 -3.25
N GLY A 88 22.23 21.15 -3.94
CA GLY A 88 23.43 21.96 -3.62
C GLY A 88 23.63 23.12 -4.60
N ASP A 89 24.78 23.74 -4.54
CA ASP A 89 25.07 24.99 -5.29
C ASP A 89 25.20 24.78 -6.81
N ASN A 90 25.70 23.61 -7.26
CA ASN A 90 25.94 23.34 -8.68
C ASN A 90 25.20 22.05 -9.09
N MET A 91 23.94 22.20 -9.44
CA MET A 91 23.12 21.08 -9.91
C MET A 91 23.08 21.07 -11.43
N ASN A 92 23.79 20.11 -12.04
CA ASN A 92 23.75 19.87 -13.47
C ASN A 92 23.57 18.39 -13.77
N ILE A 93 23.05 18.09 -14.95
CA ILE A 93 22.78 16.72 -15.38
C ILE A 93 22.91 16.57 -16.88
N LEU A 94 23.45 15.42 -17.31
CA LEU A 94 23.41 14.97 -18.70
C LEU A 94 22.25 13.97 -18.87
N ILE A 95 21.28 14.32 -19.68
CA ILE A 95 20.18 13.44 -20.09
C ILE A 95 20.60 12.72 -21.38
N ASN A 96 20.57 11.40 -21.34
CA ASN A 96 21.08 10.58 -22.44
C ASN A 96 20.04 10.35 -23.54
N ASN A 97 18.75 10.25 -23.18
CA ASN A 97 17.69 9.88 -24.10
C ASN A 97 16.52 10.89 -24.06
N ASP A 98 15.91 11.13 -25.23
CA ASP A 98 14.66 11.86 -25.34
C ASP A 98 13.54 11.02 -24.75
N ASN A 99 12.92 11.46 -23.66
CA ASN A 99 11.86 10.69 -22.98
C ASN A 99 10.91 11.58 -22.18
N ASN A 100 9.83 10.96 -21.69
CA ASN A 100 8.95 11.55 -20.70
C ASN A 100 9.48 11.28 -19.31
N TYR A 101 9.76 12.32 -18.55
CA TYR A 101 10.31 12.19 -17.20
C TYR A 101 9.37 12.76 -16.15
N MET A 102 9.24 12.03 -15.06
CA MET A 102 8.60 12.50 -13.83
C MET A 102 9.67 13.17 -12.95
N LEU A 103 9.37 14.36 -12.48
CA LEU A 103 10.24 15.13 -11.60
C LEU A 103 9.77 14.98 -10.16
N TYR A 104 10.68 14.51 -9.30
CA TYR A 104 10.43 14.35 -7.87
C TYR A 104 11.42 15.17 -7.06
N TYR A 105 10.99 15.58 -5.87
CA TYR A 105 11.89 16.06 -4.83
C TYR A 105 11.89 15.09 -3.66
N GLU A 106 13.07 14.79 -3.11
CA GLU A 106 13.27 13.82 -2.04
C GLU A 106 13.64 14.53 -0.74
N PHE A 107 12.96 14.10 0.33
CA PHE A 107 13.27 14.49 1.69
C PHE A 107 13.98 13.35 2.42
N GLU A 108 14.93 13.73 3.27
CA GLU A 108 15.58 12.80 4.20
C GLU A 108 15.33 13.26 5.64
N ASN A 109 15.16 12.27 6.53
CA ASN A 109 14.92 12.49 7.96
C ASN A 109 13.68 13.39 8.25
N TYR A 110 12.65 13.29 7.43
CA TYR A 110 11.40 14.01 7.60
C TYR A 110 10.24 13.06 7.91
N TYR A 111 9.72 13.11 9.14
CA TYR A 111 8.78 12.12 9.66
C TYR A 111 7.32 12.54 9.46
N GLN A 112 6.77 12.35 8.25
CA GLN A 112 5.34 12.56 7.99
C GLN A 112 4.44 11.51 8.65
N ASN A 113 4.97 10.35 9.01
CA ASN A 113 4.26 9.24 9.65
C ASN A 113 4.12 9.38 11.17
N HIS A 114 4.67 10.44 11.77
CA HIS A 114 4.52 10.66 13.20
C HIS A 114 3.05 10.84 13.57
N ARG A 115 2.57 10.12 14.60
CA ARG A 115 1.14 10.08 14.98
C ARG A 115 0.49 11.46 15.16
N GLN A 116 1.19 12.40 15.79
CA GLN A 116 0.66 13.75 15.99
C GLN A 116 0.58 14.54 14.68
N TYR A 117 1.50 14.30 13.77
CA TYR A 117 1.52 14.94 12.47
C TYR A 117 0.35 14.45 11.60
N VAL A 118 0.17 13.14 11.47
CA VAL A 118 -0.92 12.54 10.69
C VAL A 118 -2.30 12.94 11.23
N LYS A 119 -2.46 13.01 12.56
CA LYS A 119 -3.70 13.44 13.21
C LYS A 119 -3.89 14.96 13.25
N GLY A 120 -2.86 15.73 12.92
CA GLY A 120 -2.89 17.20 12.98
C GLY A 120 -3.44 17.82 11.69
N VAL A 121 -4.61 17.39 11.23
CA VAL A 121 -5.32 17.93 10.06
C VAL A 121 -6.80 17.65 10.16
N SER A 122 -7.64 18.54 9.67
CA SER A 122 -9.08 18.33 9.54
C SER A 122 -9.43 17.90 8.11
N GLU A 123 -9.80 16.64 7.93
CA GLU A 123 -10.25 16.13 6.64
C GLU A 123 -11.52 16.82 6.15
N ASN A 124 -12.40 17.23 7.08
CA ASN A 124 -13.62 17.93 6.74
C ASN A 124 -13.34 19.32 6.16
N GLN A 125 -12.36 20.05 6.73
CA GLN A 125 -11.92 21.33 6.13
C GLN A 125 -11.31 21.13 4.75
N LEU A 126 -10.54 20.07 4.54
CA LEU A 126 -9.99 19.74 3.21
C LEU A 126 -11.09 19.45 2.19
N LYS A 127 -12.22 18.86 2.61
CA LYS A 127 -13.41 18.65 1.76
C LYS A 127 -14.25 19.92 1.56
N GLY A 128 -13.82 21.06 2.09
CA GLY A 128 -14.55 22.31 1.98
C GLY A 128 -15.66 22.50 2.99
N ILE A 129 -15.78 21.65 4.01
CA ILE A 129 -16.80 21.74 5.06
C ILE A 129 -16.34 22.70 6.14
N ASN A 130 -17.16 23.71 6.45
CA ASN A 130 -16.87 24.65 7.53
C ASN A 130 -17.28 24.04 8.87
N LEU A 131 -16.33 23.99 9.79
CA LEU A 131 -16.51 23.47 11.15
C LEU A 131 -16.34 24.56 12.19
N SER A 132 -17.00 24.40 13.33
CA SER A 132 -16.83 25.28 14.48
C SER A 132 -15.47 25.09 15.15
N LYS A 133 -14.99 26.12 15.85
CA LYS A 133 -13.71 26.07 16.57
C LYS A 133 -13.62 24.91 17.55
N ASN A 134 -14.71 24.58 18.25
CA ASN A 134 -14.74 23.50 19.24
C ASN A 134 -14.53 22.10 18.60
N GLN A 135 -15.03 21.88 17.38
CA GLN A 135 -14.85 20.64 16.64
C GLN A 135 -13.40 20.50 16.17
N LEU A 136 -12.75 21.61 15.81
CA LEU A 136 -11.39 21.62 15.26
C LEU A 136 -10.27 21.54 16.31
N ILE A 137 -10.53 21.86 17.58
CA ILE A 137 -9.53 21.82 18.65
C ILE A 137 -8.85 20.44 18.74
N ASN A 138 -9.58 19.36 18.57
CA ASN A 138 -9.04 18.01 18.65
C ASN A 138 -8.37 17.56 17.36
N GLU A 139 -8.87 18.00 16.20
CA GLU A 139 -8.32 17.63 14.88
C GLU A 139 -7.07 18.43 14.52
N CYS A 140 -7.05 19.73 14.85
CA CYS A 140 -5.98 20.64 14.45
C CYS A 140 -4.97 20.96 15.57
N LYS A 141 -4.60 19.97 16.37
CA LYS A 141 -3.64 20.14 17.47
C LYS A 141 -2.34 20.79 17.01
N GLY A 142 -1.91 21.82 17.76
CA GLY A 142 -0.63 22.49 17.57
C GLY A 142 -0.56 23.54 16.45
N ALA A 143 -1.65 23.71 15.67
CA ALA A 143 -1.74 24.76 14.65
C ALA A 143 -3.22 25.04 14.29
N LEU A 144 -4.00 25.58 15.24
CA LEU A 144 -5.42 25.82 15.06
C LEU A 144 -5.69 27.21 14.45
N THR A 145 -4.94 28.23 14.85
CA THR A 145 -5.18 29.64 14.48
C THR A 145 -4.22 30.11 13.40
N ASN A 146 -4.60 31.20 12.69
CA ASN A 146 -3.73 31.84 11.69
C ASN A 146 -2.39 32.27 12.29
N LYS A 147 -2.37 32.70 13.56
CA LYS A 147 -1.15 33.02 14.30
C LYS A 147 -0.25 31.80 14.47
N GLU A 148 -0.84 30.65 14.83
CA GLU A 148 -0.08 29.41 15.04
C GLU A 148 0.43 28.82 13.72
N ILE A 149 -0.31 28.93 12.62
CA ILE A 149 0.15 28.60 11.27
C ILE A 149 1.27 29.54 10.84
N GLY A 150 1.15 30.84 11.15
CA GLY A 150 2.11 31.88 10.75
C GLY A 150 1.73 32.57 9.44
N VAL A 151 0.41 32.64 9.15
CA VAL A 151 -0.13 33.25 7.93
C VAL A 151 -0.86 34.55 8.25
N THR A 152 -0.78 35.51 7.33
CA THR A 152 -1.38 36.87 7.49
C THR A 152 -2.34 37.22 6.37
N LEU A 153 -2.23 36.56 5.23
CA LEU A 153 -3.02 36.83 4.03
C LEU A 153 -3.76 35.57 3.57
N SER A 154 -4.93 35.79 3.03
CA SER A 154 -5.71 34.72 2.34
C SER A 154 -5.25 34.57 0.90
N ILE A 155 -5.83 33.58 0.20
CA ILE A 155 -5.63 33.37 -1.26
C ILE A 155 -5.93 34.64 -2.05
N ASN A 156 -6.99 35.36 -1.67
CA ASN A 156 -7.43 36.58 -2.34
C ASN A 156 -6.74 37.85 -1.79
N ASN A 157 -5.59 37.70 -1.13
CA ASN A 157 -4.82 38.78 -0.52
C ASN A 157 -5.59 39.62 0.52
N THR A 158 -6.69 39.06 1.11
CA THR A 158 -7.38 39.70 2.21
C THR A 158 -6.66 39.42 3.53
N PRO A 159 -6.54 40.41 4.44
CA PRO A 159 -5.85 40.21 5.69
C PRO A 159 -6.62 39.22 6.59
N LEU A 160 -5.90 38.23 7.13
CA LEU A 160 -6.45 37.24 8.06
C LEU A 160 -6.27 37.67 9.50
N GLN A 161 -7.32 37.48 10.30
CA GLN A 161 -7.24 37.79 11.73
C GLN A 161 -6.41 36.73 12.46
N LYS A 162 -5.50 37.15 13.34
CA LYS A 162 -4.54 36.28 14.03
C LYS A 162 -5.20 35.15 14.86
N ASN A 163 -6.33 35.46 15.51
CA ASN A 163 -7.00 34.58 16.44
C ASN A 163 -8.09 33.70 15.77
N ASP A 164 -8.39 33.96 14.50
CA ASP A 164 -9.34 33.15 13.75
C ASP A 164 -8.74 31.78 13.44
N VAL A 165 -9.65 30.81 13.30
CA VAL A 165 -9.28 29.45 12.89
C VAL A 165 -8.71 29.47 11.48
N ALA A 166 -7.56 28.88 11.31
CA ALA A 166 -6.92 28.77 10.00
C ALA A 166 -7.67 27.76 9.11
N ILE A 167 -7.74 28.02 7.83
CA ILE A 167 -8.32 27.13 6.82
C ILE A 167 -7.30 26.90 5.71
N PRO A 168 -6.78 25.67 5.56
CA PRO A 168 -6.88 24.53 6.48
C PRO A 168 -6.03 24.71 7.75
N CYS A 169 -6.47 24.12 8.88
CA CYS A 169 -5.71 24.12 10.13
C CYS A 169 -4.92 22.81 10.30
N GLY A 170 -4.01 22.80 11.26
CA GLY A 170 -3.24 21.65 11.68
C GLY A 170 -1.76 21.68 11.28
N ILE A 171 -0.96 20.94 12.03
CA ILE A 171 0.49 20.86 11.83
C ILE A 171 0.83 20.34 10.43
N TYR A 172 0.03 19.43 9.92
CA TYR A 172 0.24 18.86 8.59
C TYR A 172 0.10 19.92 7.49
N ALA A 173 -1.01 20.66 7.48
CA ALA A 173 -1.20 21.75 6.53
C ALA A 173 -0.12 22.84 6.68
N LYS A 174 0.20 23.23 7.93
CA LYS A 174 1.28 24.18 8.23
C LYS A 174 2.60 23.80 7.59
N SER A 175 2.92 22.51 7.56
CA SER A 175 4.20 22.03 7.02
C SER A 175 4.38 22.32 5.53
N PHE A 176 3.28 22.46 4.79
CA PHE A 176 3.30 22.85 3.37
C PHE A 176 3.95 24.21 3.13
N LEU A 177 3.86 25.13 4.09
CA LEU A 177 4.53 26.45 3.98
C LEU A 177 6.03 26.36 3.71
N LYS A 178 6.67 25.26 4.10
CA LYS A 178 8.10 25.03 3.86
C LYS A 178 8.43 24.88 2.38
N ILE A 179 7.47 24.36 1.59
CA ILE A 179 7.67 24.03 0.18
C ILE A 179 6.74 24.78 -0.78
N SER A 180 5.80 25.59 -0.25
CA SER A 180 4.79 26.26 -1.06
C SER A 180 5.36 27.19 -2.15
N ASN A 181 6.58 27.64 -1.97
CA ASN A 181 7.28 28.55 -2.89
C ASN A 181 8.53 27.89 -3.52
N LEU A 182 8.60 26.57 -3.50
CA LEU A 182 9.66 25.83 -4.20
C LEU A 182 9.40 25.88 -5.70
N THR A 183 10.39 26.35 -6.47
CA THR A 183 10.38 26.25 -7.94
C THR A 183 11.63 25.50 -8.39
N ILE A 184 11.45 24.61 -9.38
CA ILE A 184 12.53 23.79 -9.95
C ILE A 184 12.53 24.01 -11.45
N ASP A 185 13.56 24.69 -11.96
CA ASP A 185 13.72 24.99 -13.36
C ASP A 185 14.87 24.14 -13.96
N PHE A 186 14.66 23.56 -15.12
CA PHE A 186 15.69 22.91 -15.94
C PHE A 186 16.05 23.82 -17.11
N ILE A 187 17.29 24.22 -17.20
CA ILE A 187 17.79 25.18 -18.19
C ILE A 187 18.77 24.48 -19.09
N ASN A 188 18.53 24.48 -20.39
CA ASN A 188 19.42 23.88 -21.38
C ASN A 188 20.65 24.76 -21.67
N GLU A 189 21.63 24.26 -22.44
CA GLU A 189 22.81 24.99 -22.87
C GLU A 189 22.48 26.30 -23.62
N LYS A 190 21.32 26.38 -24.25
CA LYS A 190 20.83 27.60 -24.94
C LYS A 190 20.17 28.59 -24.00
N LYS A 191 20.21 28.35 -22.70
CA LYS A 191 19.55 29.18 -21.64
C LYS A 191 18.03 29.21 -21.78
N GLU A 192 17.42 28.18 -22.37
CA GLU A 192 15.97 28.02 -22.47
C GLU A 192 15.49 27.10 -21.36
N LYS A 193 14.38 27.45 -20.73
CA LYS A 193 13.75 26.60 -19.71
C LYS A 193 12.99 25.44 -20.37
N ALA A 194 13.22 24.24 -19.88
CA ALA A 194 12.40 23.09 -20.26
C ALA A 194 10.98 23.25 -19.75
N LYS A 195 10.00 22.92 -20.59
CA LYS A 195 8.59 23.05 -20.23
C LYS A 195 8.19 21.96 -19.20
N LEU A 196 8.03 22.39 -17.96
CA LEU A 196 7.51 21.55 -16.89
C LEU A 196 5.98 21.66 -16.82
N ILE A 197 5.32 20.53 -16.70
CA ILE A 197 3.87 20.41 -16.52
C ILE A 197 3.60 20.03 -15.07
N GLU A 198 2.95 20.94 -14.33
CA GLU A 198 2.64 20.79 -12.91
C GLU A 198 1.17 20.41 -12.66
N ASN A 199 0.42 20.17 -13.73
CA ASN A 199 -0.97 19.74 -13.69
C ASN A 199 -1.06 18.22 -13.86
N ASN A 200 -2.14 17.63 -13.33
CA ASN A 200 -2.37 16.16 -13.33
C ASN A 200 -1.24 15.38 -12.66
N ILE A 201 -0.71 15.92 -11.56
CA ILE A 201 0.28 15.26 -10.70
C ILE A 201 -0.35 14.61 -9.47
N SER A 202 -1.60 14.94 -9.15
CA SER A 202 -2.39 14.34 -8.08
C SER A 202 -3.43 13.37 -8.64
N TRP A 203 -3.99 12.53 -7.79
CA TRP A 203 -5.01 11.55 -8.19
C TRP A 203 -6.35 12.23 -8.42
N ASP A 204 -7.06 11.84 -9.48
CA ASP A 204 -8.38 12.40 -9.83
C ASP A 204 -9.37 12.32 -8.67
N THR A 205 -9.44 11.17 -7.99
CA THR A 205 -10.32 10.97 -6.84
C THR A 205 -10.03 11.92 -5.68
N ASP A 206 -8.76 12.30 -5.48
CA ASP A 206 -8.41 13.28 -4.44
C ASP A 206 -8.88 14.67 -4.83
N ARG A 207 -8.65 15.10 -6.09
CA ARG A 207 -9.10 16.39 -6.62
C ARG A 207 -10.62 16.52 -6.57
N GLU A 208 -11.34 15.46 -6.93
CA GLU A 208 -12.80 15.51 -7.05
C GLU A 208 -13.52 15.37 -5.72
N ILE A 209 -12.97 14.61 -4.78
CA ILE A 209 -13.73 14.23 -3.58
C ILE A 209 -13.13 14.82 -2.30
N LYS A 210 -11.79 14.85 -2.16
CA LYS A 210 -11.14 15.12 -0.88
C LYS A 210 -10.65 16.55 -0.69
N PHE A 211 -10.33 17.24 -1.77
CA PHE A 211 -9.71 18.56 -1.71
C PHE A 211 -10.56 19.60 -2.44
N LYS A 212 -11.27 20.42 -1.67
CA LYS A 212 -12.17 21.45 -2.17
C LYS A 212 -11.99 22.76 -1.42
N ASN A 213 -11.97 23.86 -2.14
CA ASN A 213 -12.01 25.18 -1.53
C ASN A 213 -13.37 25.42 -0.88
N SER A 214 -13.37 26.12 0.26
CA SER A 214 -14.60 26.56 0.95
C SER A 214 -14.78 28.06 0.83
N ASN A 215 -13.97 28.83 1.54
CA ASN A 215 -14.04 30.28 1.59
C ASN A 215 -12.65 30.90 1.31
N GLU A 216 -12.42 31.30 0.07
CA GLU A 216 -11.13 31.84 -0.38
C GLU A 216 -10.70 33.13 0.35
N LYS A 217 -11.64 33.88 0.93
CA LYS A 217 -11.33 35.06 1.75
C LYS A 217 -10.76 34.70 3.12
N LYS A 218 -10.96 33.47 3.59
CA LYS A 218 -10.47 32.95 4.87
C LYS A 218 -9.41 31.87 4.75
N GLN A 219 -9.26 31.30 3.54
CA GLN A 219 -8.24 30.28 3.27
C GLN A 219 -6.89 30.93 2.99
N TRP A 220 -5.85 30.41 3.60
CA TRP A 220 -4.48 30.86 3.39
C TRP A 220 -3.75 30.14 2.26
N VAL A 221 -4.27 29.01 1.79
CA VAL A 221 -3.73 28.21 0.67
C VAL A 221 -4.86 27.71 -0.21
N ASN A 222 -4.61 27.62 -1.50
CA ASN A 222 -5.52 26.96 -2.42
C ASN A 222 -5.47 25.44 -2.18
N ILE A 223 -6.54 24.88 -1.59
CA ILE A 223 -6.64 23.46 -1.24
C ILE A 223 -6.67 22.57 -2.50
N THR A 224 -7.16 23.12 -3.63
CA THR A 224 -7.19 22.40 -4.91
C THR A 224 -5.86 22.46 -5.67
N ASN A 225 -4.85 23.16 -5.15
CA ASN A 225 -3.50 23.14 -5.72
C ASN A 225 -2.92 21.73 -5.65
N GLU A 226 -2.49 21.20 -6.77
CA GLU A 226 -2.04 19.80 -6.84
C GLU A 226 -0.75 19.56 -6.06
N HIS A 227 0.17 20.53 -5.93
CA HIS A 227 1.33 20.41 -5.04
C HIS A 227 0.90 20.28 -3.58
N PHE A 228 -0.14 21.02 -3.16
CA PHE A 228 -0.71 20.87 -1.82
C PHE A 228 -1.32 19.47 -1.64
N ILE A 229 -2.09 18.99 -2.61
CA ILE A 229 -2.70 17.64 -2.58
C ILE A 229 -1.63 16.56 -2.47
N VAL A 230 -0.60 16.62 -3.30
CA VAL A 230 0.54 15.69 -3.27
C VAL A 230 1.26 15.71 -1.93
N TRP A 231 1.46 16.92 -1.36
CA TRP A 231 2.06 17.06 -0.03
C TRP A 231 1.23 16.43 1.07
N MET A 232 -0.10 16.61 1.02
CA MET A 232 -1.05 16.10 2.01
C MET A 232 -1.24 14.58 1.99
N LYS A 233 -0.50 13.84 1.19
CA LYS A 233 -0.39 12.38 1.28
C LYS A 233 0.80 12.01 2.15
N PRO A 234 0.59 11.47 3.38
CA PRO A 234 1.69 11.14 4.27
C PRO A 234 2.54 9.99 3.70
N SER A 235 3.86 10.13 3.84
CA SER A 235 4.77 9.02 3.60
C SER A 235 4.85 8.10 4.82
N GLY A 236 4.98 6.80 4.59
CA GLY A 236 5.21 5.81 5.65
C GLY A 236 6.65 5.78 6.16
N TYR A 237 7.60 6.39 5.45
CA TYR A 237 9.02 6.39 5.77
C TYR A 237 9.55 7.81 5.99
N SER A 238 10.67 7.93 6.71
CA SER A 238 11.35 9.22 6.95
C SER A 238 12.06 9.77 5.71
N ASN A 239 12.45 8.86 4.80
CA ASN A 239 13.03 9.22 3.52
C ASN A 239 11.99 8.93 2.45
N PHE A 240 11.57 9.96 1.73
CA PHE A 240 10.52 9.83 0.73
C PHE A 240 10.64 10.87 -0.37
N ARG A 241 10.06 10.55 -1.51
CA ARG A 241 9.95 11.45 -2.65
C ARG A 241 8.50 11.84 -2.92
N LYS A 242 8.30 13.07 -3.39
CA LYS A 242 7.02 13.62 -3.82
C LYS A 242 7.12 14.05 -5.27
N LEU A 243 6.05 13.81 -6.04
CA LEU A 243 5.97 14.25 -7.42
C LEU A 243 5.83 15.77 -7.46
N TYR A 244 6.70 16.44 -8.23
CA TYR A 244 6.66 17.87 -8.45
C TYR A 244 6.02 18.23 -9.79
N GLY A 245 6.35 17.48 -10.84
CA GLY A 245 5.84 17.72 -12.17
C GLY A 245 6.27 16.64 -13.15
N LYS A 246 5.98 16.86 -14.41
CA LYS A 246 6.38 15.97 -15.49
C LYS A 246 6.90 16.76 -16.68
N PHE A 247 7.91 16.22 -17.35
CA PHE A 247 8.38 16.68 -18.64
C PHE A 247 7.85 15.77 -19.73
N GLU A 248 7.21 16.34 -20.72
CA GLU A 248 6.84 15.62 -21.95
C GLU A 248 7.92 15.83 -22.99
N ASN A 249 8.56 14.74 -23.42
CA ASN A 249 9.60 14.73 -24.45
C ASN A 249 10.79 15.66 -24.12
N LEU A 250 11.37 15.52 -22.91
CA LEU A 250 12.60 16.20 -22.53
C LEU A 250 13.71 15.71 -23.43
N LYS A 251 14.43 16.64 -24.08
CA LYS A 251 15.47 16.32 -25.05
C LYS A 251 16.76 15.89 -24.35
N ARG A 252 17.53 15.03 -25.02
CA ARG A 252 18.89 14.71 -24.57
C ARG A 252 19.77 15.99 -24.58
N GLY A 253 20.65 16.09 -23.61
CA GLY A 253 21.57 17.22 -23.48
C GLY A 253 21.91 17.55 -22.04
N TYR A 254 22.74 18.57 -21.87
CA TYR A 254 23.08 19.10 -20.55
C TYR A 254 22.01 20.07 -20.08
N TYR A 255 21.65 19.94 -18.79
CA TYR A 255 20.72 20.83 -18.13
C TYR A 255 21.31 21.31 -16.81
N ASP A 256 21.26 22.61 -16.59
CA ASP A 256 21.49 23.22 -15.30
C ASP A 256 20.14 23.29 -14.56
N ILE A 257 20.16 22.95 -13.28
CA ILE A 257 18.94 22.89 -12.46
C ILE A 257 18.99 24.02 -11.45
N GLU A 258 18.04 24.93 -11.56
CA GLU A 258 17.85 26.00 -10.57
C GLU A 258 16.70 25.64 -9.64
N VAL A 259 16.99 25.57 -8.33
CA VAL A 259 15.98 25.44 -7.28
C VAL A 259 15.89 26.75 -6.54
N LYS A 260 14.74 27.40 -6.60
CA LYS A 260 14.49 28.68 -5.93
C LYS A 260 13.46 28.51 -4.83
N CYS A 261 13.76 29.03 -3.67
CA CYS A 261 12.84 29.19 -2.55
C CYS A 261 12.69 30.69 -2.24
N PHE A 262 11.46 31.14 -2.17
CA PHE A 262 11.16 32.59 -1.99
C PHE A 262 11.62 33.16 -0.65
N ASN A 263 11.75 32.33 0.37
CA ASN A 263 12.35 32.76 1.64
C ASN A 263 13.67 32.00 1.79
N LYS A 264 14.78 32.70 2.12
CA LYS A 264 16.13 32.17 2.43
C LYS A 264 16.16 30.97 3.44
N LYS A 265 15.04 30.33 3.67
CA LYS A 265 14.82 29.25 4.63
C LYS A 265 14.79 27.86 3.99
N CYS A 266 15.22 27.71 2.73
CA CYS A 266 15.39 26.38 2.12
C CYS A 266 16.46 25.53 2.82
N ASP A 267 17.43 26.17 3.46
CA ASP A 267 18.46 25.47 4.24
C ASP A 267 17.89 24.61 5.41
N ASN A 268 16.66 24.91 5.83
CA ASN A 268 15.95 24.15 6.87
C ASN A 268 14.93 23.12 6.30
N ILE A 269 14.87 22.96 4.98
CA ILE A 269 14.09 21.90 4.35
C ILE A 269 15.05 20.74 4.21
N HIS A 270 14.68 19.58 4.74
CA HIS A 270 15.44 18.33 4.61
C HIS A 270 15.41 17.80 3.16
N LEU A 271 15.54 18.69 2.18
CA LEU A 271 15.60 18.37 0.75
C LEU A 271 16.97 17.77 0.46
N LYS A 272 16.99 16.54 0.00
CA LYS A 272 18.23 15.80 -0.27
C LYS A 272 18.56 15.75 -1.74
N ASN A 273 17.60 15.31 -2.55
CA ASN A 273 17.80 15.10 -3.97
C ASN A 273 16.62 15.63 -4.80
N ILE A 274 16.94 16.05 -6.00
CA ILE A 274 16.00 16.17 -7.11
C ILE A 274 16.15 14.90 -7.95
N ILE A 275 15.03 14.24 -8.24
CA ILE A 275 15.04 12.96 -8.95
C ILE A 275 14.25 13.10 -10.24
N LEU A 276 14.88 12.73 -11.34
CA LEU A 276 14.24 12.63 -12.64
C LEU A 276 14.14 11.15 -13.02
N SER A 277 12.93 10.66 -13.26
CA SER A 277 12.70 9.25 -13.52
C SER A 277 11.69 9.04 -14.63
N THR A 278 11.98 8.10 -15.51
CA THR A 278 10.95 7.56 -16.41
C THR A 278 10.01 6.63 -15.64
N THR A 279 8.87 6.33 -16.23
CA THR A 279 7.90 5.39 -15.66
C THR A 279 7.47 4.39 -16.72
N ASN A 280 7.09 3.20 -16.28
CA ASN A 280 6.50 2.17 -17.13
C ASN A 280 5.12 1.74 -16.61
N LEU A 281 4.54 0.69 -17.18
CA LEU A 281 3.24 0.15 -16.81
C LEU A 281 3.14 -0.23 -15.31
N PHE A 282 4.25 -0.66 -14.70
CA PHE A 282 4.35 -1.03 -13.29
C PHE A 282 4.73 0.14 -12.36
N GLY A 283 4.82 1.36 -12.90
CA GLY A 283 5.20 2.57 -12.17
C GLY A 283 6.68 2.90 -12.26
N GLY A 284 7.28 3.40 -11.17
CA GLY A 284 8.69 3.73 -11.07
C GLY A 284 9.58 2.51 -10.82
N LYS A 285 10.89 2.73 -10.77
CA LYS A 285 11.91 1.69 -10.55
C LYS A 285 11.68 0.95 -9.23
N ASN A 286 11.38 -0.34 -9.31
CA ASN A 286 11.08 -1.15 -8.14
C ASN A 286 11.58 -2.60 -8.31
N TYR A 287 12.83 -2.84 -7.94
CA TYR A 287 13.39 -4.18 -7.93
C TYR A 287 12.89 -5.03 -6.76
N THR A 288 12.52 -4.41 -5.65
CA THR A 288 12.12 -5.12 -4.41
C THR A 288 10.92 -6.02 -4.66
N LEU A 289 9.92 -5.53 -5.38
CA LEU A 289 8.74 -6.31 -5.72
C LEU A 289 9.08 -7.54 -6.57
N GLY A 290 9.93 -7.36 -7.59
CA GLY A 290 10.36 -8.46 -8.46
C GLY A 290 11.18 -9.52 -7.71
N ILE A 291 12.12 -9.08 -6.85
CA ILE A 291 12.91 -9.97 -5.99
C ILE A 291 11.99 -10.75 -5.04
N PHE A 292 10.98 -10.10 -4.45
CA PHE A 292 10.02 -10.75 -3.56
C PHE A 292 9.24 -11.86 -4.27
N TYR A 293 8.78 -11.64 -5.51
CA TYR A 293 8.09 -12.67 -6.28
C TYR A 293 9.01 -13.85 -6.63
N ILE A 294 10.28 -13.60 -6.99
CA ILE A 294 11.25 -14.68 -7.23
C ILE A 294 11.48 -15.49 -5.96
N PHE A 295 11.66 -14.81 -4.83
CA PHE A 295 11.85 -15.46 -3.53
C PHE A 295 10.64 -16.35 -3.16
N LEU A 296 9.42 -15.86 -3.37
CA LEU A 296 8.20 -16.63 -3.16
C LEU A 296 8.14 -17.84 -4.10
N GLY A 297 8.55 -17.68 -5.36
CA GLY A 297 8.67 -18.77 -6.32
C GLY A 297 9.65 -19.86 -5.87
N ILE A 298 10.83 -19.47 -5.37
CA ILE A 298 11.83 -20.41 -4.82
C ILE A 298 11.28 -21.17 -3.62
N ILE A 299 10.64 -20.47 -2.69
CA ILE A 299 10.05 -21.10 -1.50
C ILE A 299 9.00 -22.15 -1.91
N THR A 300 8.07 -21.79 -2.80
CA THR A 300 7.03 -22.71 -3.26
C THR A 300 7.61 -23.92 -4.00
N PHE A 301 8.68 -23.71 -4.76
CA PHE A 301 9.40 -24.79 -5.42
C PHE A 301 10.05 -25.75 -4.42
N VAL A 302 10.73 -25.24 -3.40
CA VAL A 302 11.33 -26.05 -2.34
C VAL A 302 10.28 -26.86 -1.59
N PHE A 303 9.13 -26.26 -1.23
CA PHE A 303 8.02 -27.00 -0.62
C PHE A 303 7.48 -28.11 -1.53
N SER A 304 7.37 -27.86 -2.83
CA SER A 304 6.97 -28.89 -3.80
C SER A 304 7.90 -30.12 -3.76
N ILE A 305 9.21 -29.88 -3.71
CA ILE A 305 10.22 -30.94 -3.62
C ILE A 305 10.11 -31.70 -2.28
N LEU A 306 9.96 -30.97 -1.17
CA LEU A 306 9.85 -31.60 0.16
C LEU A 306 8.63 -32.52 0.26
N ILE A 307 7.48 -32.11 -0.29
CA ILE A 307 6.27 -32.95 -0.32
C ILE A 307 6.51 -34.19 -1.19
N MET A 308 7.17 -34.04 -2.34
CA MET A 308 7.48 -35.15 -3.23
C MET A 308 8.40 -36.18 -2.57
N ILE A 309 9.45 -35.73 -1.87
CA ILE A 309 10.37 -36.61 -1.14
C ILE A 309 9.64 -37.31 0.01
N GLY A 310 8.84 -36.56 0.81
CA GLY A 310 8.06 -37.11 1.91
C GLY A 310 7.08 -38.18 1.46
N ASP A 311 6.38 -37.98 0.34
CA ASP A 311 5.46 -38.97 -0.22
C ASP A 311 6.18 -40.26 -0.66
N LYS A 312 7.35 -40.12 -1.29
CA LYS A 312 8.19 -41.27 -1.68
C LYS A 312 8.66 -42.05 -0.44
N THR A 313 9.22 -41.38 0.55
CA THR A 313 9.72 -42.01 1.78
C THR A 313 8.59 -42.76 2.52
N TYR A 314 7.40 -42.16 2.61
CA TYR A 314 6.23 -42.79 3.22
C TYR A 314 5.84 -44.09 2.48
N LYS A 315 5.76 -44.07 1.16
CA LYS A 315 5.42 -45.25 0.35
C LYS A 315 6.46 -46.37 0.50
N ASP A 316 7.74 -46.02 0.47
CA ASP A 316 8.82 -46.99 0.66
C ASP A 316 8.75 -47.67 2.05
N THR A 317 8.46 -46.87 3.10
CA THR A 317 8.30 -47.37 4.47
C THR A 317 7.11 -48.35 4.58
N VAL A 318 5.97 -48.01 3.97
CA VAL A 318 4.77 -48.85 3.97
C VAL A 318 5.02 -50.18 3.23
N ILE A 319 5.74 -50.17 2.12
CA ILE A 319 6.12 -51.37 1.35
C ILE A 319 7.00 -52.30 2.20
N ILE A 320 8.01 -51.73 2.89
CA ILE A 320 8.89 -52.52 3.76
C ILE A 320 8.08 -53.19 4.88
N TYR A 321 7.19 -52.44 5.54
CA TYR A 321 6.37 -52.94 6.62
C TYR A 321 5.46 -54.11 6.16
N ASN A 322 4.82 -53.98 4.99
CA ASN A 322 3.94 -55.03 4.44
C ASN A 322 4.71 -56.27 3.96
N ASN A 323 5.99 -56.17 3.66
CA ASN A 323 6.81 -57.34 3.24
C ASN A 323 7.49 -58.03 4.44
N THR A 324 7.44 -57.45 5.65
CA THR A 324 8.03 -58.01 6.87
C THR A 324 7.04 -58.79 7.74
N PHE A 325 5.76 -58.77 7.40
CA PHE A 325 4.67 -59.53 8.01
C PHE A 325 3.96 -60.39 6.96
#